data_e8086250f6dcf7eadaa96d7e39898f67
#
_entry.id   e8086250f6dcf7eadaa96d7e39898f67
#
_cell.length_a   1.000
_cell.length_b   1.000
_cell.length_c   1.000
_cell.angle_alpha   90.00
_cell.angle_beta   90.00
_cell.angle_gamma   90.00
#
_symmetry.space_group_name_H-M   'P 1'
#
loop_
_entity.id
_entity.type
_entity.pdbx_description
1 polymer ?
#
loop_
_entity_poly.entity_id
_entity_poly.type
_entity_poly.pdbx_seq_one_letter_code
_entity_poly.pdbx_strand_id
1 'polypeptide(L)'
;MKLRQILSEKWKEALQAVLPIITIVLALSFTIAPLSPSVLLCFLMGAVLILVGMMFFTTGAETAMTPMGERIGTAMTKTKKLGVVITLSFLLGFIITVSEPDLQVLASQVPSVPNLILILSVACGVGVFLVVSLLRMLFSIALPPLLVGCYAVVFLLAFFVPPEFLAVAFDSGGVTTGPMTVPFIMALGVGISAIRSDRHAADDSFGLVALSSIGPILAVMILGIIYNPNESTYTPPILPEMQDSSELFELFRTGIPTYLIEIAVSLLPIILFFLAAQVLVLRLSKRKLFQIGMGLVYTYIGLVLFLTGANV
;
A
#
# COMPACT_ATOMS: atom_id res chain seq x y z
N MET A 1 18.76 -7.21 17.05
CA MET A 1 19.17 -5.99 16.32
C MET A 1 18.78 -4.77 17.17
N LYS A 2 19.68 -3.79 17.37
CA LYS A 2 19.36 -2.61 18.20
C LYS A 2 18.46 -1.67 17.38
N LEU A 3 17.41 -1.13 17.97
CA LEU A 3 16.44 -0.18 17.33
C LEU A 3 17.14 0.89 16.47
N ARG A 4 18.28 1.39 16.95
CA ARG A 4 19.10 2.38 16.23
C ARG A 4 19.61 1.88 14.86
N GLN A 5 19.91 0.60 14.73
CA GLN A 5 20.36 0.03 13.45
C GLN A 5 19.22 -0.05 12.45
N ILE A 6 18.04 -0.51 12.89
CA ILE A 6 16.83 -0.58 12.06
C ILE A 6 16.46 0.82 11.55
N LEU A 7 16.38 1.81 12.44
CA LEU A 7 16.09 3.20 12.06
C LEU A 7 17.12 3.77 11.08
N SER A 8 18.42 3.45 11.26
CA SER A 8 19.47 3.90 10.34
C SER A 8 19.35 3.26 8.95
N GLU A 9 18.96 1.99 8.87
CA GLU A 9 18.71 1.31 7.60
C GLU A 9 17.48 1.91 6.90
N LYS A 10 16.37 2.07 7.62
CA LYS A 10 15.15 2.65 7.06
C LYS A 10 15.29 4.12 6.66
N TRP A 11 16.13 4.88 7.38
CA TRP A 11 16.50 6.23 6.96
C TRP A 11 17.24 6.25 5.62
N LYS A 12 18.18 5.31 5.42
CA LYS A 12 18.90 5.19 4.14
C LYS A 12 17.96 4.77 3.01
N GLU A 13 17.05 3.83 3.25
CA GLU A 13 16.03 3.43 2.27
C GLU A 13 15.14 4.61 1.88
N ALA A 14 14.64 5.38 2.85
CA ALA A 14 13.83 6.56 2.60
C ALA A 14 14.60 7.61 1.79
N LEU A 15 15.88 7.89 2.15
CA LEU A 15 16.73 8.80 1.38
C LEU A 15 16.94 8.33 -0.07
N GLN A 16 17.20 7.04 -0.28
CA GLN A 16 17.40 6.50 -1.62
C GLN A 16 16.15 6.59 -2.49
N ALA A 17 14.96 6.52 -1.89
CA ALA A 17 13.70 6.66 -2.61
C ALA A 17 13.36 8.12 -2.94
N VAL A 18 13.54 9.05 -1.99
CA VAL A 18 13.04 10.42 -2.10
C VAL A 18 14.09 11.38 -2.68
N LEU A 19 15.38 11.18 -2.37
CA LEU A 19 16.46 12.09 -2.79
C LEU A 19 16.56 12.26 -4.31
N PRO A 20 16.43 11.21 -5.15
CA PRO A 20 16.45 11.38 -6.60
C PRO A 20 15.35 12.31 -7.09
N ILE A 21 14.14 12.18 -6.53
CA ILE A 21 12.98 13.01 -6.89
C ILE A 21 13.25 14.48 -6.50
N ILE A 22 13.73 14.73 -5.28
CA ILE A 22 14.12 16.08 -4.83
C ILE A 22 15.16 16.67 -5.78
N THR A 23 16.17 15.89 -6.14
CA THR A 23 17.26 16.35 -7.02
C THR A 23 16.73 16.71 -8.41
N ILE A 24 15.84 15.90 -8.99
CA ILE A 24 15.22 16.16 -10.30
C ILE A 24 14.37 17.43 -10.25
N VAL A 25 13.52 17.58 -9.24
CA VAL A 25 12.65 18.76 -9.11
C VAL A 25 13.49 20.04 -8.93
N LEU A 26 14.52 19.99 -8.08
CA LEU A 26 15.44 21.12 -7.92
C LEU A 26 16.17 21.45 -9.23
N ALA A 27 16.71 20.45 -9.92
CA ALA A 27 17.39 20.65 -11.20
C ALA A 27 16.45 21.29 -12.24
N LEU A 28 15.21 20.82 -12.34
CA LEU A 28 14.21 21.39 -13.25
C LEU A 28 13.80 22.81 -12.83
N SER A 29 13.64 23.07 -11.54
CA SER A 29 13.27 24.38 -11.02
C SER A 29 14.36 25.45 -11.31
N PHE A 30 15.63 25.06 -11.29
CA PHE A 30 16.71 26.01 -11.58
C PHE A 30 17.07 26.12 -13.08
N THR A 31 16.52 25.26 -13.94
CA THR A 31 16.91 25.23 -15.36
C THR A 31 15.75 25.50 -16.32
N ILE A 32 14.72 24.66 -16.31
CA ILE A 32 13.70 24.62 -17.38
C ILE A 32 12.35 25.17 -16.91
N ALA A 33 11.96 24.89 -15.67
CA ALA A 33 10.64 25.19 -15.12
C ALA A 33 10.78 25.89 -13.76
N PRO A 34 11.08 27.20 -13.72
CA PRO A 34 11.30 27.91 -12.47
C PRO A 34 10.03 27.93 -11.62
N LEU A 35 10.15 27.39 -10.40
CA LEU A 35 9.08 27.41 -9.40
C LEU A 35 9.20 28.69 -8.56
N SER A 36 8.06 29.19 -8.08
CA SER A 36 8.09 30.30 -7.12
C SER A 36 8.77 29.88 -5.82
N PRO A 37 9.45 30.80 -5.11
CA PRO A 37 10.13 30.47 -3.85
C PRO A 37 9.22 29.82 -2.80
N SER A 38 7.95 30.23 -2.74
CA SER A 38 6.94 29.67 -1.84
C SER A 38 6.63 28.22 -2.16
N VAL A 39 6.40 27.88 -3.45
CA VAL A 39 6.16 26.51 -3.90
C VAL A 39 7.38 25.62 -3.66
N LEU A 40 8.58 26.14 -3.91
CA LEU A 40 9.82 25.40 -3.67
C LEU A 40 10.03 25.11 -2.17
N LEU A 41 9.73 26.08 -1.30
CA LEU A 41 9.83 25.89 0.14
C LEU A 41 8.79 24.90 0.66
N CYS A 42 7.55 24.96 0.15
CA CYS A 42 6.49 23.99 0.43
C CYS A 42 6.93 22.58 0.03
N PHE A 43 7.46 22.41 -1.18
CA PHE A 43 8.00 21.14 -1.65
C PHE A 43 9.12 20.59 -0.76
N LEU A 44 10.06 21.44 -0.33
CA LEU A 44 11.15 21.00 0.54
C LEU A 44 10.66 20.60 1.95
N MET A 45 9.70 21.34 2.52
CA MET A 45 9.07 20.95 3.79
C MET A 45 8.31 19.63 3.65
N GLY A 46 7.50 19.48 2.59
CA GLY A 46 6.82 18.24 2.28
C GLY A 46 7.79 17.06 2.14
N ALA A 47 8.90 17.26 1.41
CA ALA A 47 9.94 16.24 1.25
C ALA A 47 10.57 15.80 2.59
N VAL A 48 10.81 16.73 3.52
CA VAL A 48 11.30 16.38 4.87
C VAL A 48 10.27 15.55 5.64
N LEU A 49 8.99 15.93 5.58
CA LEU A 49 7.92 15.18 6.22
C LEU A 49 7.75 13.78 5.60
N ILE A 50 7.86 13.65 4.27
CA ILE A 50 7.84 12.38 3.56
C ILE A 50 9.02 11.50 4.02
N LEU A 51 10.25 12.03 4.09
CA LEU A 51 11.43 11.27 4.52
C LEU A 51 11.27 10.71 5.94
N VAL A 52 10.89 11.58 6.89
CA VAL A 52 10.69 11.18 8.29
C VAL A 52 9.49 10.23 8.40
N GLY A 53 8.40 10.57 7.73
CA GLY A 53 7.18 9.76 7.68
C GLY A 53 7.45 8.36 7.13
N MET A 54 8.16 8.25 6.00
CA MET A 54 8.51 6.98 5.38
C MET A 54 9.39 6.11 6.29
N MET A 55 10.38 6.69 6.97
CA MET A 55 11.22 5.97 7.92
C MET A 55 10.39 5.33 9.06
N PHE A 56 9.51 6.11 9.69
CA PHE A 56 8.64 5.60 10.76
C PHE A 56 7.63 4.58 10.23
N PHE A 57 7.01 4.88 9.11
CA PHE A 57 6.00 4.04 8.49
C PHE A 57 6.56 2.66 8.11
N THR A 58 7.66 2.60 7.36
CA THR A 58 8.27 1.32 6.95
C THR A 58 8.76 0.51 8.15
N THR A 59 9.37 1.18 9.15
CA THR A 59 9.77 0.52 10.42
C THR A 59 8.56 -0.07 11.13
N GLY A 60 7.47 0.71 11.21
CA GLY A 60 6.24 0.29 11.88
C GLY A 60 5.56 -0.85 11.14
N ALA A 61 5.41 -0.74 9.82
CA ALA A 61 4.81 -1.75 8.97
C ALA A 61 5.54 -3.09 9.08
N GLU A 62 6.86 -3.11 8.94
CA GLU A 62 7.63 -4.35 9.13
C GLU A 62 7.50 -4.93 10.54
N THR A 63 7.50 -4.07 11.57
CA THR A 63 7.42 -4.51 12.97
C THR A 63 6.05 -5.08 13.32
N ALA A 64 4.96 -4.57 12.70
CA ALA A 64 3.59 -5.03 12.93
C ALA A 64 3.13 -6.07 11.91
N MET A 65 3.24 -5.75 10.60
CA MET A 65 2.62 -6.54 9.53
C MET A 65 3.30 -7.88 9.33
N THR A 66 4.63 -7.94 9.40
CA THR A 66 5.38 -9.20 9.23
C THR A 66 5.01 -10.24 10.28
N PRO A 67 5.05 -9.97 11.60
CA PRO A 67 4.62 -10.95 12.59
C PRO A 67 3.12 -11.31 12.50
N MET A 68 2.27 -10.37 12.08
CA MET A 68 0.85 -10.63 11.88
C MET A 68 0.63 -11.60 10.72
N GLY A 69 1.22 -11.30 9.55
CA GLY A 69 1.10 -12.13 8.34
C GLY A 69 1.61 -13.55 8.57
N GLU A 70 2.81 -13.70 9.13
CA GLU A 70 3.42 -15.00 9.44
C GLU A 70 2.54 -15.86 10.35
N ARG A 71 1.99 -15.28 11.42
CA ARG A 71 1.15 -15.98 12.37
C ARG A 71 -0.20 -16.36 11.80
N ILE A 72 -0.81 -15.48 11.04
CA ILE A 72 -2.09 -15.75 10.37
C ILE A 72 -1.87 -16.84 9.32
N GLY A 73 -0.83 -16.75 8.48
CA GLY A 73 -0.49 -17.79 7.51
C GLY A 73 -0.29 -19.16 8.13
N THR A 74 0.49 -19.23 9.22
CA THR A 74 0.67 -20.48 9.99
C THR A 74 -0.64 -20.99 10.60
N ALA A 75 -1.54 -20.11 11.03
CA ALA A 75 -2.83 -20.52 11.57
C ALA A 75 -3.79 -21.02 10.48
N MET A 76 -3.75 -20.40 9.29
CA MET A 76 -4.56 -20.81 8.14
C MET A 76 -4.21 -22.22 7.67
N THR A 77 -2.95 -22.58 7.64
CA THR A 77 -2.51 -23.92 7.20
C THR A 77 -2.91 -25.03 8.18
N LYS A 78 -3.12 -24.71 9.45
CA LYS A 78 -3.66 -25.67 10.42
C LYS A 78 -5.13 -25.99 10.17
N THR A 79 -5.82 -25.13 9.44
CA THR A 79 -7.24 -25.31 9.09
C THR A 79 -7.33 -26.17 7.85
N LYS A 80 -7.78 -27.41 7.99
CA LYS A 80 -7.93 -28.38 6.88
C LYS A 80 -9.13 -28.07 5.96
N LYS A 81 -9.86 -26.97 6.18
CA LYS A 81 -11.07 -26.60 5.43
C LYS A 81 -10.72 -25.56 4.35
N LEU A 82 -10.72 -25.98 3.09
CA LEU A 82 -10.40 -25.14 1.94
C LEU A 82 -11.28 -23.87 1.88
N GLY A 83 -12.59 -23.99 2.14
CA GLY A 83 -13.49 -22.84 2.15
C GLY A 83 -13.11 -21.76 3.17
N VAL A 84 -12.61 -22.15 4.35
CA VAL A 84 -12.14 -21.20 5.37
C VAL A 84 -10.86 -20.49 4.88
N VAL A 85 -9.96 -21.22 4.24
CA VAL A 85 -8.72 -20.65 3.68
C VAL A 85 -9.07 -19.63 2.60
N ILE A 86 -9.98 -19.96 1.67
CA ILE A 86 -10.43 -19.04 0.60
C ILE A 86 -11.05 -17.78 1.20
N THR A 87 -11.99 -17.91 2.13
CA THR A 87 -12.68 -16.76 2.73
C THR A 87 -11.71 -15.88 3.51
N LEU A 88 -10.81 -16.46 4.32
CA LEU A 88 -9.82 -15.70 5.08
C LEU A 88 -8.83 -15.00 4.15
N SER A 89 -8.39 -15.64 3.08
CA SER A 89 -7.48 -15.04 2.10
C SER A 89 -8.10 -13.85 1.40
N PHE A 90 -9.35 -13.99 0.95
CA PHE A 90 -10.09 -12.88 0.35
C PHE A 90 -10.22 -11.71 1.33
N LEU A 91 -10.70 -11.99 2.55
CA LEU A 91 -10.86 -10.95 3.57
C LEU A 91 -9.55 -10.26 3.94
N LEU A 92 -8.45 -11.02 4.03
CA LEU A 92 -7.13 -10.47 4.31
C LEU A 92 -6.66 -9.54 3.20
N GLY A 93 -6.70 -10.01 1.94
CA GLY A 93 -6.32 -9.18 0.80
C GLY A 93 -7.17 -7.91 0.70
N PHE A 94 -8.48 -8.06 0.90
CA PHE A 94 -9.41 -6.94 0.90
C PHE A 94 -9.13 -5.92 2.01
N ILE A 95 -9.04 -6.38 3.27
CA ILE A 95 -8.87 -5.50 4.44
C ILE A 95 -7.54 -4.78 4.41
N ILE A 96 -6.43 -5.48 4.08
CA ILE A 96 -5.12 -4.84 4.05
C ILE A 96 -5.02 -3.79 2.95
N THR A 97 -5.66 -4.04 1.81
CA THR A 97 -5.69 -3.08 0.69
C THR A 97 -6.54 -1.85 1.00
N VAL A 98 -7.69 -2.01 1.64
CA VAL A 98 -8.50 -0.86 2.12
C VAL A 98 -7.72 -0.01 3.11
N SER A 99 -6.82 -0.63 3.89
CA SER A 99 -5.97 0.06 4.87
C SER A 99 -4.71 0.68 4.24
N GLU A 100 -4.45 0.49 2.94
CA GLU A 100 -3.28 1.05 2.26
C GLU A 100 -3.50 2.54 1.97
N PRO A 101 -2.72 3.45 2.55
CA PRO A 101 -2.94 4.88 2.40
C PRO A 101 -2.62 5.39 0.99
N ASP A 102 -1.65 4.79 0.31
CA ASP A 102 -1.29 5.17 -1.06
C ASP A 102 -2.46 4.97 -2.03
N LEU A 103 -3.36 4.01 -1.72
CA LEU A 103 -4.58 3.79 -2.48
C LEU A 103 -5.59 4.94 -2.34
N GLN A 104 -5.62 5.61 -1.18
CA GLN A 104 -6.45 6.79 -0.98
C GLN A 104 -5.95 7.98 -1.80
N VAL A 105 -4.62 8.15 -1.85
CA VAL A 105 -3.97 9.16 -2.70
C VAL A 105 -4.33 8.91 -4.17
N LEU A 106 -4.17 7.67 -4.66
CA LEU A 106 -4.55 7.31 -6.02
C LEU A 106 -6.02 7.60 -6.30
N ALA A 107 -6.92 7.24 -5.39
CA ALA A 107 -8.35 7.46 -5.55
C ALA A 107 -8.70 8.97 -5.67
N SER A 108 -8.02 9.83 -4.92
CA SER A 108 -8.23 11.28 -4.98
C SER A 108 -7.79 11.90 -6.31
N GLN A 109 -6.90 11.24 -7.05
CA GLN A 109 -6.39 11.68 -8.36
C GLN A 109 -7.29 11.26 -9.54
N VAL A 110 -8.37 10.50 -9.29
CA VAL A 110 -9.28 9.99 -10.32
C VAL A 110 -10.70 10.55 -10.10
N PRO A 111 -10.95 11.82 -10.40
CA PRO A 111 -12.22 12.49 -10.06
C PRO A 111 -13.45 11.91 -10.77
N SER A 112 -13.25 11.16 -11.85
CA SER A 112 -14.33 10.52 -12.61
C SER A 112 -14.98 9.32 -11.92
N VAL A 113 -14.33 8.75 -10.89
CA VAL A 113 -14.85 7.62 -10.11
C VAL A 113 -14.93 8.02 -8.63
N PRO A 114 -16.05 7.77 -7.94
CA PRO A 114 -16.09 7.99 -6.50
C PRO A 114 -14.99 7.21 -5.77
N ASN A 115 -14.21 7.88 -4.91
CA ASN A 115 -13.05 7.30 -4.21
C ASN A 115 -13.36 5.95 -3.57
N LEU A 116 -14.51 5.85 -2.89
CA LEU A 116 -14.92 4.61 -2.24
C LEU A 116 -15.08 3.45 -3.23
N ILE A 117 -15.65 3.71 -4.41
CA ILE A 117 -15.86 2.68 -5.44
C ILE A 117 -14.52 2.20 -5.98
N LEU A 118 -13.59 3.12 -6.25
CA LEU A 118 -12.25 2.77 -6.71
C LEU A 118 -11.52 1.94 -5.64
N ILE A 119 -11.49 2.39 -4.39
CA ILE A 119 -10.83 1.69 -3.27
C ILE A 119 -11.41 0.28 -3.08
N LEU A 120 -12.73 0.14 -3.04
CA LEU A 120 -13.38 -1.16 -2.84
C LEU A 120 -13.15 -2.10 -4.03
N SER A 121 -13.14 -1.59 -5.26
CA SER A 121 -12.89 -2.40 -6.45
C SER A 121 -11.46 -2.92 -6.48
N VAL A 122 -10.48 -2.06 -6.19
CA VAL A 122 -9.07 -2.42 -6.07
C VAL A 122 -8.87 -3.46 -4.97
N ALA A 123 -9.45 -3.23 -3.79
CA ALA A 123 -9.38 -4.15 -2.66
C ALA A 123 -10.01 -5.52 -2.98
N CYS A 124 -11.12 -5.53 -3.70
CA CYS A 124 -11.74 -6.76 -4.20
C CYS A 124 -10.81 -7.49 -5.17
N GLY A 125 -10.16 -6.76 -6.09
CA GLY A 125 -9.15 -7.30 -7.00
C GLY A 125 -8.01 -7.99 -6.26
N VAL A 126 -7.41 -7.33 -5.27
CA VAL A 126 -6.35 -7.93 -4.42
C VAL A 126 -6.88 -9.16 -3.68
N GLY A 127 -8.08 -9.06 -3.09
CA GLY A 127 -8.69 -10.17 -2.35
C GLY A 127 -8.86 -11.42 -3.22
N VAL A 128 -9.41 -11.25 -4.44
CA VAL A 128 -9.59 -12.36 -5.40
C VAL A 128 -8.25 -12.94 -5.82
N PHE A 129 -7.27 -12.11 -6.18
CA PHE A 129 -5.98 -12.59 -6.64
C PHE A 129 -5.11 -13.16 -5.52
N LEU A 130 -5.30 -12.74 -4.28
CA LEU A 130 -4.68 -13.41 -3.14
C LEU A 130 -5.24 -14.82 -2.97
N VAL A 131 -6.55 -15.02 -3.17
CA VAL A 131 -7.14 -16.38 -3.21
C VAL A 131 -6.54 -17.21 -4.35
N VAL A 132 -6.49 -16.68 -5.57
CA VAL A 132 -5.89 -17.36 -6.73
C VAL A 132 -4.45 -17.77 -6.43
N SER A 133 -3.67 -16.86 -5.85
CA SER A 133 -2.28 -17.10 -5.51
C SER A 133 -2.10 -18.18 -4.45
N LEU A 134 -2.96 -18.21 -3.43
CA LEU A 134 -2.96 -19.25 -2.42
C LEU A 134 -3.41 -20.62 -2.97
N LEU A 135 -4.44 -20.64 -3.81
CA LEU A 135 -4.88 -21.86 -4.49
C LEU A 135 -3.75 -22.41 -5.40
N ARG A 136 -3.05 -21.53 -6.11
CA ARG A 136 -1.85 -21.89 -6.86
C ARG A 136 -0.83 -22.64 -6.00
N MET A 137 -0.52 -22.07 -4.81
CA MET A 137 0.42 -22.71 -3.87
C MET A 137 -0.08 -24.07 -3.39
N LEU A 138 -1.37 -24.16 -3.04
CA LEU A 138 -1.96 -25.42 -2.56
C LEU A 138 -1.97 -26.51 -3.62
N PHE A 139 -2.22 -26.17 -4.88
CA PHE A 139 -2.26 -27.10 -6.01
C PHE A 139 -0.91 -27.24 -6.72
N SER A 140 0.15 -26.60 -6.22
CA SER A 140 1.50 -26.61 -6.81
C SER A 140 1.55 -26.22 -8.28
N ILE A 141 0.72 -25.24 -8.67
CA ILE A 141 0.68 -24.71 -10.05
C ILE A 141 1.90 -23.79 -10.26
N ALA A 142 2.63 -23.96 -11.37
CA ALA A 142 3.77 -23.13 -11.70
C ALA A 142 3.37 -21.66 -11.88
N LEU A 143 4.20 -20.74 -11.34
CA LEU A 143 3.93 -19.28 -11.38
C LEU A 143 4.04 -18.70 -12.81
N PRO A 144 5.09 -19.02 -13.62
CA PRO A 144 5.29 -18.35 -14.89
C PRO A 144 4.13 -18.49 -15.89
N PRO A 145 3.55 -19.68 -16.17
CA PRO A 145 2.44 -19.78 -17.10
C PRO A 145 1.18 -19.08 -16.62
N LEU A 146 0.96 -19.04 -15.29
CA LEU A 146 -0.17 -18.31 -14.71
C LEU A 146 -0.01 -16.81 -14.89
N LEU A 147 1.18 -16.25 -14.65
CA LEU A 147 1.48 -14.84 -14.88
C LEU A 147 1.31 -14.48 -16.35
N VAL A 148 1.86 -15.27 -17.26
CA VAL A 148 1.71 -15.04 -18.71
C VAL A 148 0.24 -15.02 -19.11
N GLY A 149 -0.57 -15.95 -18.62
CA GLY A 149 -2.01 -15.98 -18.87
C GLY A 149 -2.74 -14.75 -18.34
N CYS A 150 -2.44 -14.35 -17.09
CA CYS A 150 -3.04 -13.16 -16.48
C CYS A 150 -2.66 -11.89 -17.23
N TYR A 151 -1.38 -11.69 -17.56
CA TYR A 151 -0.95 -10.52 -18.33
C TYR A 151 -1.47 -10.52 -19.77
N ALA A 152 -1.67 -11.68 -20.40
CA ALA A 152 -2.34 -11.77 -21.69
C ALA A 152 -3.78 -11.21 -21.59
N VAL A 153 -4.50 -11.52 -20.51
CA VAL A 153 -5.85 -10.95 -20.24
C VAL A 153 -5.76 -9.43 -20.01
N VAL A 154 -4.78 -8.95 -19.21
CA VAL A 154 -4.55 -7.52 -18.96
C VAL A 154 -4.33 -6.78 -20.28
N PHE A 155 -3.42 -7.26 -21.13
CA PHE A 155 -3.13 -6.61 -22.42
C PHE A 155 -4.30 -6.70 -23.40
N LEU A 156 -5.08 -7.78 -23.38
CA LEU A 156 -6.29 -7.88 -24.19
C LEU A 156 -7.33 -6.84 -23.75
N LEU A 157 -7.56 -6.69 -22.43
CA LEU A 157 -8.48 -5.69 -21.89
C LEU A 157 -8.00 -4.26 -22.17
N ALA A 158 -6.69 -4.01 -22.21
CA ALA A 158 -6.12 -2.70 -22.47
C ALA A 158 -6.58 -2.07 -23.79
N PHE A 159 -6.98 -2.87 -24.79
CA PHE A 159 -7.53 -2.36 -26.05
C PHE A 159 -8.94 -1.75 -25.91
N PHE A 160 -9.63 -2.05 -24.84
CA PHE A 160 -11.00 -1.60 -24.60
C PHE A 160 -11.10 -0.51 -23.51
N VAL A 161 -9.99 -0.22 -22.84
CA VAL A 161 -9.93 0.75 -21.73
C VAL A 161 -9.52 2.12 -22.24
N PRO A 162 -10.20 3.22 -21.85
CA PRO A 162 -9.76 4.57 -22.16
C PRO A 162 -8.31 4.83 -21.71
N PRO A 163 -7.48 5.56 -22.52
CA PRO A 163 -6.07 5.78 -22.22
C PRO A 163 -5.79 6.34 -20.83
N GLU A 164 -6.65 7.24 -20.33
CA GLU A 164 -6.54 7.85 -19.02
C GLU A 164 -6.64 6.80 -17.90
N PHE A 165 -7.56 5.85 -18.05
CA PHE A 165 -7.72 4.75 -17.09
C PHE A 165 -6.66 3.68 -17.21
N LEU A 166 -6.02 3.56 -18.36
CA LEU A 166 -4.94 2.57 -18.55
C LEU A 166 -3.75 2.89 -17.63
N ALA A 167 -3.35 4.18 -17.57
CA ALA A 167 -2.29 4.63 -16.66
C ALA A 167 -2.65 4.36 -15.20
N VAL A 168 -3.86 4.75 -14.78
CA VAL A 168 -4.38 4.53 -13.42
C VAL A 168 -4.45 3.04 -13.08
N ALA A 169 -4.84 2.20 -14.03
CA ALA A 169 -4.91 0.75 -13.83
C ALA A 169 -3.54 0.15 -13.51
N PHE A 170 -2.51 0.48 -14.30
CA PHE A 170 -1.16 0.00 -14.03
C PHE A 170 -0.59 0.58 -12.74
N ASP A 171 -0.86 1.85 -12.45
CA ASP A 171 -0.44 2.50 -11.21
C ASP A 171 -1.09 1.83 -9.99
N SER A 172 -2.38 1.47 -10.06
CA SER A 172 -3.07 0.75 -8.98
C SER A 172 -2.41 -0.58 -8.62
N GLY A 173 -1.82 -1.29 -9.61
CA GLY A 173 -1.04 -2.50 -9.38
C GLY A 173 0.24 -2.23 -8.58
N GLY A 174 0.89 -1.08 -8.81
CA GLY A 174 2.04 -0.62 -8.05
C GLY A 174 1.67 -0.17 -6.64
N VAL A 175 0.65 0.67 -6.51
CA VAL A 175 0.16 1.22 -5.23
C VAL A 175 -0.24 0.12 -4.25
N THR A 176 -0.88 -0.95 -4.71
CA THR A 176 -1.27 -2.08 -3.85
C THR A 176 -0.12 -2.99 -3.43
N THR A 177 1.08 -2.77 -3.97
CA THR A 177 2.32 -3.39 -3.49
C THR A 177 3.10 -2.43 -2.56
N GLY A 178 2.39 -1.66 -1.76
CA GLY A 178 2.92 -0.68 -0.84
C GLY A 178 3.58 -1.28 0.41
N PRO A 179 4.16 -0.41 1.25
CA PRO A 179 4.97 -0.84 2.40
C PRO A 179 4.18 -1.48 3.54
N MET A 180 2.84 -1.49 3.51
CA MET A 180 2.02 -2.29 4.43
C MET A 180 1.67 -3.66 3.83
N THR A 181 1.24 -3.68 2.59
CA THR A 181 0.70 -4.87 1.94
C THR A 181 1.79 -5.89 1.65
N VAL A 182 2.94 -5.48 1.11
CA VAL A 182 4.03 -6.38 0.75
C VAL A 182 4.61 -7.15 1.94
N PRO A 183 5.03 -6.52 3.05
CA PRO A 183 5.55 -7.25 4.21
C PRO A 183 4.54 -8.24 4.79
N PHE A 184 3.25 -7.87 4.79
CA PHE A 184 2.19 -8.73 5.28
C PHE A 184 1.97 -9.95 4.37
N ILE A 185 1.80 -9.75 3.05
CA ILE A 185 1.53 -10.81 2.09
C ILE A 185 2.75 -11.76 1.99
N MET A 186 3.96 -11.24 1.96
CA MET A 186 5.17 -12.05 1.98
C MET A 186 5.27 -12.90 3.25
N ALA A 187 5.02 -12.31 4.41
CA ALA A 187 5.03 -13.01 5.69
C ALA A 187 3.89 -14.05 5.79
N LEU A 188 2.73 -13.74 5.22
CA LEU A 188 1.62 -14.70 5.07
C LEU A 188 2.07 -15.92 4.27
N GLY A 189 2.75 -15.69 3.13
CA GLY A 189 3.33 -16.75 2.30
C GLY A 189 4.35 -17.60 3.05
N VAL A 190 5.28 -16.97 3.77
CA VAL A 190 6.26 -17.66 4.62
C VAL A 190 5.54 -18.51 5.69
N GLY A 191 4.52 -17.94 6.35
CA GLY A 191 3.73 -18.65 7.35
C GLY A 191 3.00 -19.88 6.80
N ILE A 192 2.51 -19.80 5.56
CA ILE A 192 1.85 -20.92 4.86
C ILE A 192 2.88 -21.97 4.43
N SER A 193 4.00 -21.55 3.86
CA SER A 193 5.05 -22.45 3.36
C SER A 193 5.81 -23.15 4.47
N ALA A 194 5.87 -22.60 5.68
CA ALA A 194 6.59 -23.16 6.83
C ALA A 194 6.14 -24.59 7.23
N ILE A 195 4.94 -25.00 6.81
CA ILE A 195 4.42 -26.35 7.07
C ILE A 195 4.78 -27.34 5.95
N ARG A 196 5.06 -26.84 4.74
CA ARG A 196 5.32 -27.69 3.57
C ARG A 196 6.76 -28.17 3.47
N SER A 197 7.70 -27.67 4.30
CA SER A 197 9.14 -28.03 4.30
C SER A 197 9.84 -27.93 2.92
N ASP A 198 9.24 -27.21 1.96
CA ASP A 198 9.73 -27.10 0.59
C ASP A 198 10.75 -25.96 0.45
N ARG A 199 11.78 -26.19 -0.39
CA ARG A 199 12.83 -25.21 -0.71
C ARG A 199 12.31 -23.97 -1.47
N HIS A 200 11.04 -23.97 -1.89
CA HIS A 200 10.41 -22.95 -2.72
C HIS A 200 9.62 -21.88 -1.94
N ALA A 201 9.74 -21.83 -0.62
CA ALA A 201 8.97 -20.91 0.23
C ALA A 201 9.15 -19.42 -0.15
N ALA A 202 10.38 -19.03 -0.55
CA ALA A 202 10.65 -17.64 -0.96
C ALA A 202 10.02 -17.33 -2.34
N ASP A 203 10.10 -18.24 -3.30
CA ASP A 203 9.50 -18.10 -4.63
C ASP A 203 7.97 -18.05 -4.54
N ASP A 204 7.41 -18.85 -3.64
CA ASP A 204 5.97 -18.88 -3.38
C ASP A 204 5.48 -17.57 -2.76
N SER A 205 6.24 -17.03 -1.79
CA SER A 205 5.91 -15.74 -1.15
C SER A 205 5.98 -14.57 -2.13
N PHE A 206 6.99 -14.55 -3.00
CA PHE A 206 7.08 -13.57 -4.07
C PHE A 206 5.91 -13.71 -5.07
N GLY A 207 5.54 -14.94 -5.41
CA GLY A 207 4.40 -15.23 -6.27
C GLY A 207 3.07 -14.72 -5.71
N LEU A 208 2.90 -14.69 -4.39
CA LEU A 208 1.72 -14.08 -3.75
C LEU A 208 1.62 -12.58 -4.06
N VAL A 209 2.70 -11.85 -3.92
CA VAL A 209 2.75 -10.42 -4.22
C VAL A 209 2.54 -10.16 -5.71
N ALA A 210 3.26 -10.89 -6.57
CA ALA A 210 3.19 -10.72 -8.03
C ALA A 210 1.79 -10.95 -8.60
N LEU A 211 1.05 -11.94 -8.10
CA LEU A 211 -0.34 -12.17 -8.51
C LEU A 211 -1.30 -11.16 -7.90
N SER A 212 -1.10 -10.79 -6.63
CA SER A 212 -1.97 -9.81 -5.97
C SER A 212 -1.94 -8.44 -6.65
N SER A 213 -0.85 -8.05 -7.31
CA SER A 213 -0.76 -6.79 -8.06
C SER A 213 -1.56 -6.79 -9.38
N ILE A 214 -1.86 -7.96 -9.94
CA ILE A 214 -2.65 -8.05 -11.19
C ILE A 214 -4.14 -7.79 -10.91
N GLY A 215 -4.64 -8.17 -9.74
CA GLY A 215 -6.03 -7.95 -9.34
C GLY A 215 -6.50 -6.50 -9.44
N PRO A 216 -5.78 -5.56 -8.84
CA PRO A 216 -6.02 -4.12 -8.96
C PRO A 216 -6.06 -3.64 -10.41
N ILE A 217 -5.06 -4.03 -11.20
CA ILE A 217 -4.98 -3.64 -12.62
C ILE A 217 -6.27 -4.03 -13.35
N LEU A 218 -6.69 -5.27 -13.23
CA LEU A 218 -7.92 -5.76 -13.85
C LEU A 218 -9.17 -5.06 -13.29
N ALA A 219 -9.23 -4.83 -11.98
CA ALA A 219 -10.37 -4.17 -11.35
C ALA A 219 -10.53 -2.73 -11.86
N VAL A 220 -9.45 -1.95 -11.95
CA VAL A 220 -9.47 -0.58 -12.46
C VAL A 220 -9.74 -0.54 -13.97
N MET A 221 -9.21 -1.49 -14.76
CA MET A 221 -9.55 -1.60 -16.17
C MET A 221 -11.06 -1.83 -16.38
N ILE A 222 -11.66 -2.72 -15.59
CA ILE A 222 -13.12 -2.97 -15.65
C ILE A 222 -13.88 -1.71 -15.25
N LEU A 223 -13.44 -0.98 -14.22
CA LEU A 223 -14.03 0.30 -13.85
C LEU A 223 -13.95 1.32 -14.99
N GLY A 224 -12.80 1.44 -15.66
CA GLY A 224 -12.62 2.32 -16.79
C GLY A 224 -13.58 2.03 -17.95
N ILE A 225 -13.86 0.75 -18.21
CA ILE A 225 -14.84 0.34 -19.22
C ILE A 225 -16.28 0.70 -18.80
N ILE A 226 -16.61 0.50 -17.51
CA ILE A 226 -17.97 0.76 -16.99
C ILE A 226 -18.28 2.26 -16.90
N TYR A 227 -17.33 3.03 -16.35
CA TYR A 227 -17.53 4.45 -16.12
C TYR A 227 -17.34 5.30 -17.37
N ASN A 228 -16.55 4.82 -18.36
CA ASN A 228 -16.27 5.44 -19.66
C ASN A 228 -16.28 6.98 -19.58
N PRO A 229 -15.38 7.60 -18.81
CA PRO A 229 -15.39 9.03 -18.58
C PRO A 229 -14.94 9.77 -19.84
N ASN A 230 -15.86 10.44 -20.44
CA ASN A 230 -15.64 11.19 -21.70
C ASN A 230 -14.88 12.50 -21.49
N GLU A 231 -14.31 12.82 -20.36
CA GLU A 231 -13.48 14.03 -20.10
C GLU A 231 -13.27 14.18 -18.58
N SER A 232 -12.38 13.42 -18.00
CA SER A 232 -11.90 13.74 -16.65
C SER A 232 -10.53 14.37 -16.73
N THR A 233 -10.52 15.69 -16.86
CA THR A 233 -9.26 16.44 -16.73
C THR A 233 -8.93 16.59 -15.26
N TYR A 234 -7.86 15.97 -14.81
CA TYR A 234 -7.30 16.28 -13.50
C TYR A 234 -6.87 17.74 -13.49
N THR A 235 -7.49 18.53 -12.65
CA THR A 235 -7.07 19.91 -12.37
C THR A 235 -6.18 19.87 -11.13
N PRO A 236 -4.86 20.12 -11.28
CA PRO A 236 -3.97 20.16 -10.12
C PRO A 236 -4.45 21.26 -9.15
N PRO A 237 -4.38 21.02 -7.84
CA PRO A 237 -4.71 22.04 -6.86
C PRO A 237 -3.79 23.26 -7.04
N ILE A 238 -4.38 24.44 -7.11
CA ILE A 238 -3.64 25.69 -7.17
C ILE A 238 -3.15 25.99 -5.76
N LEU A 239 -1.83 25.92 -5.55
CA LEU A 239 -1.25 26.34 -4.28
C LEU A 239 -1.44 27.85 -4.11
N PRO A 240 -1.94 28.31 -2.96
CA PRO A 240 -2.03 29.74 -2.68
C PRO A 240 -0.65 30.39 -2.73
N GLU A 241 -0.54 31.59 -3.29
CA GLU A 241 0.69 32.37 -3.21
C GLU A 241 0.93 32.76 -1.75
N MET A 242 1.87 32.10 -1.11
CA MET A 242 2.24 32.38 0.28
C MET A 242 3.20 33.55 0.32
N GLN A 243 2.89 34.57 1.11
CA GLN A 243 3.74 35.76 1.28
C GLN A 243 4.73 35.59 2.43
N ASP A 244 4.45 34.69 3.38
CA ASP A 244 5.24 34.53 4.60
C ASP A 244 5.43 33.08 5.00
N SER A 245 6.54 32.78 5.68
CA SER A 245 6.83 31.43 6.22
C SER A 245 5.84 30.99 7.30
N SER A 246 5.13 31.93 7.93
CA SER A 246 4.07 31.61 8.89
C SER A 246 2.82 31.01 8.20
N GLU A 247 2.48 31.47 7.00
CA GLU A 247 1.38 30.91 6.20
C GLU A 247 1.69 29.48 5.76
N LEU A 248 2.97 29.23 5.40
CA LEU A 248 3.42 27.90 5.08
C LEU A 248 3.28 26.93 6.28
N PHE A 249 3.71 27.38 7.47
CA PHE A 249 3.56 26.57 8.68
C PHE A 249 2.08 26.30 9.01
N GLU A 250 1.22 27.28 8.85
CA GLU A 250 -0.22 27.16 9.08
C GLU A 250 -0.88 26.16 8.11
N LEU A 251 -0.42 26.11 6.84
CA LEU A 251 -0.89 25.16 5.84
C LEU A 251 -0.64 23.70 6.31
N PHE A 252 0.58 23.39 6.75
CA PHE A 252 0.89 22.06 7.28
C PHE A 252 0.21 21.78 8.62
N ARG A 253 0.08 22.77 9.49
CA ARG A 253 -0.59 22.65 10.78
C ARG A 253 -2.08 22.33 10.62
N THR A 254 -2.75 22.91 9.64
CA THR A 254 -4.17 22.63 9.35
C THR A 254 -4.39 21.31 8.64
N GLY A 255 -3.41 20.83 7.85
CA GLY A 255 -3.46 19.52 7.20
C GLY A 255 -3.33 18.34 8.18
N ILE A 256 -2.45 18.43 9.18
CA ILE A 256 -2.18 17.33 10.13
C ILE A 256 -3.46 16.76 10.79
N PRO A 257 -4.40 17.54 11.34
CA PRO A 257 -5.61 17.00 11.97
C PRO A 257 -6.48 16.17 11.03
N THR A 258 -6.54 16.54 9.76
CA THR A 258 -7.28 15.79 8.73
C THR A 258 -6.69 14.40 8.56
N TYR A 259 -5.38 14.31 8.37
CA TYR A 259 -4.69 13.03 8.19
C TYR A 259 -4.64 12.18 9.48
N LEU A 260 -4.66 12.80 10.67
CA LEU A 260 -4.79 12.05 11.92
C LEU A 260 -6.09 11.23 11.95
N ILE A 261 -7.20 11.79 11.55
CA ILE A 261 -8.50 11.09 11.53
C ILE A 261 -8.54 10.08 10.38
N GLU A 262 -8.13 10.49 9.20
CA GLU A 262 -8.15 9.67 8.00
C GLU A 262 -7.33 8.38 8.16
N ILE A 263 -6.10 8.48 8.66
CA ILE A 263 -5.24 7.33 8.91
C ILE A 263 -5.75 6.46 10.06
N ALA A 264 -6.34 7.05 11.09
CA ALA A 264 -6.96 6.27 12.17
C ALA A 264 -8.10 5.40 11.62
N VAL A 265 -8.94 5.96 10.75
CA VAL A 265 -10.04 5.23 10.10
C VAL A 265 -9.52 4.16 9.13
N SER A 266 -8.48 4.47 8.35
CA SER A 266 -7.89 3.51 7.38
C SER A 266 -7.24 2.31 8.07
N LEU A 267 -6.57 2.51 9.20
CA LEU A 267 -5.94 1.41 9.95
C LEU A 267 -6.95 0.59 10.77
N LEU A 268 -8.14 1.13 11.04
CA LEU A 268 -9.14 0.48 11.88
C LEU A 268 -9.52 -0.93 11.40
N PRO A 269 -9.79 -1.21 10.11
CA PRO A 269 -10.16 -2.53 9.63
C PRO A 269 -9.10 -3.59 9.94
N ILE A 270 -7.82 -3.29 9.71
CA ILE A 270 -6.74 -4.24 9.97
C ILE A 270 -6.51 -4.47 11.45
N ILE A 271 -6.66 -3.42 12.28
CA ILE A 271 -6.57 -3.52 13.74
C ILE A 271 -7.70 -4.40 14.28
N LEU A 272 -8.94 -4.18 13.85
CA LEU A 272 -10.10 -4.97 14.27
C LEU A 272 -9.96 -6.43 13.82
N PHE A 273 -9.52 -6.66 12.59
CA PHE A 273 -9.27 -8.01 12.09
C PHE A 273 -8.20 -8.73 12.93
N PHE A 274 -7.09 -8.04 13.23
CA PHE A 274 -6.02 -8.61 14.04
C PHE A 274 -6.48 -8.92 15.47
N LEU A 275 -7.26 -8.03 16.10
CA LEU A 275 -7.82 -8.26 17.43
C LEU A 275 -8.76 -9.46 17.43
N ALA A 276 -9.63 -9.58 16.42
CA ALA A 276 -10.49 -10.75 16.26
C ALA A 276 -9.67 -12.03 16.09
N ALA A 277 -8.67 -12.03 15.21
CA ALA A 277 -7.76 -13.15 15.00
C ALA A 277 -6.97 -13.50 16.27
N GLN A 278 -6.54 -12.50 17.04
CA GLN A 278 -5.83 -12.68 18.32
C GLN A 278 -6.69 -13.43 19.33
N VAL A 279 -7.97 -13.06 19.46
CA VAL A 279 -8.90 -13.69 20.44
C VAL A 279 -9.28 -15.11 19.98
N LEU A 280 -9.60 -15.28 18.71
CA LEU A 280 -10.18 -16.51 18.19
C LEU A 280 -9.11 -17.59 17.92
N VAL A 281 -7.93 -17.21 17.42
CA VAL A 281 -6.97 -18.15 16.81
C VAL A 281 -5.55 -17.99 17.33
N LEU A 282 -4.99 -16.77 17.33
CA LEU A 282 -3.54 -16.57 17.47
C LEU A 282 -3.04 -16.72 18.90
N ARG A 283 -3.75 -16.21 19.89
CA ARG A 283 -3.41 -16.24 21.32
C ARG A 283 -1.93 -15.92 21.61
N LEU A 284 -1.45 -14.82 21.01
CA LEU A 284 -0.05 -14.37 21.14
C LEU A 284 0.27 -13.96 22.58
N SER A 285 1.57 -14.11 22.93
CA SER A 285 2.08 -13.61 24.22
C SER A 285 2.02 -12.09 24.33
N LYS A 286 1.88 -11.56 25.55
CA LYS A 286 1.81 -10.11 25.82
C LYS A 286 3.00 -9.34 25.21
N ARG A 287 4.20 -9.92 25.21
CA ARG A 287 5.40 -9.32 24.63
C ARG A 287 5.27 -9.11 23.11
N LYS A 288 4.75 -10.11 22.38
CA LYS A 288 4.54 -10.02 20.92
C LYS A 288 3.41 -9.05 20.59
N LEU A 289 2.33 -9.07 21.39
CA LEU A 289 1.23 -8.13 21.22
C LEU A 289 1.70 -6.68 21.42
N PHE A 290 2.54 -6.43 22.43
CA PHE A 290 3.14 -5.11 22.65
C PHE A 290 4.05 -4.69 21.47
N GLN A 291 4.84 -5.60 20.91
CA GLN A 291 5.69 -5.33 19.75
C GLN A 291 4.84 -4.92 18.54
N ILE A 292 3.77 -5.66 18.24
CA ILE A 292 2.85 -5.34 17.13
C ILE A 292 2.16 -4.00 17.39
N GLY A 293 1.70 -3.75 18.62
CA GLY A 293 1.10 -2.47 18.99
C GLY A 293 2.04 -1.28 18.78
N MET A 294 3.30 -1.41 19.20
CA MET A 294 4.32 -0.37 18.95
C MET A 294 4.60 -0.18 17.45
N GLY A 295 4.62 -1.28 16.67
CA GLY A 295 4.71 -1.19 15.23
C GLY A 295 3.56 -0.41 14.60
N LEU A 296 2.31 -0.67 15.04
CA LEU A 296 1.13 0.07 14.57
C LEU A 296 1.19 1.55 14.94
N VAL A 297 1.70 1.90 16.13
CA VAL A 297 1.91 3.31 16.51
C VAL A 297 2.93 3.99 15.59
N TYR A 298 4.05 3.32 15.29
CA TYR A 298 5.04 3.86 14.35
C TYR A 298 4.46 4.00 12.94
N THR A 299 3.68 3.00 12.48
CA THR A 299 2.95 3.07 11.20
C THR A 299 2.03 4.28 11.18
N TYR A 300 1.22 4.47 12.21
CA TYR A 300 0.28 5.57 12.30
C TYR A 300 0.98 6.94 12.23
N ILE A 301 1.98 7.16 13.09
CA ILE A 301 2.73 8.43 13.11
C ILE A 301 3.42 8.65 11.76
N GLY A 302 4.06 7.61 11.23
CA GLY A 302 4.75 7.68 9.95
C GLY A 302 3.84 8.04 8.80
N LEU A 303 2.65 7.44 8.73
CA LEU A 303 1.66 7.71 7.69
C LEU A 303 1.08 9.13 7.77
N VAL A 304 0.79 9.62 8.98
CA VAL A 304 0.31 11.01 9.16
C VAL A 304 1.34 11.99 8.63
N LEU A 305 2.62 11.81 8.95
CA LEU A 305 3.70 12.67 8.44
C LEU A 305 3.87 12.53 6.92
N PHE A 306 3.85 11.29 6.41
CA PHE A 306 4.01 11.00 4.99
C PHE A 306 2.88 11.64 4.16
N LEU A 307 1.62 11.40 4.51
CA LEU A 307 0.48 11.95 3.77
C LEU A 307 0.37 13.47 3.93
N THR A 308 0.70 14.02 5.09
CA THR A 308 0.79 15.47 5.25
C THR A 308 1.84 16.04 4.29
N GLY A 309 3.01 15.41 4.19
CA GLY A 309 4.06 15.88 3.28
C GLY A 309 3.75 15.69 1.79
N ALA A 310 2.92 14.71 1.44
CA ALA A 310 2.60 14.38 0.05
C ALA A 310 1.43 15.17 -0.52
N ASN A 311 0.47 15.58 0.32
CA ASN A 311 -0.80 16.17 -0.14
C ASN A 311 -0.99 17.63 0.26
N VAL A 312 -0.16 18.19 1.13
CA VAL A 312 -0.11 19.59 1.49
C VAL A 312 0.93 20.33 0.65
#